data_1a03efa55e1864eb482c019e8edcbb84
#
_entry.id   1a03efa55e1864eb482c019e8edcbb84
#
_cell.length_a   1.000
_cell.length_b   1.000
_cell.length_c   1.000
_cell.angle_alpha   90.00
_cell.angle_beta   90.00
_cell.angle_gamma   90.00
#
_symmetry.space_group_name_H-M   'P 1'
#
loop_
_entity.id
_entity.type
_entity.pdbx_description
1 polymer ?
#
loop_
_entity_poly.entity_id
_entity_poly.type
_entity_poly.pdbx_seq_one_letter_code
_entity_poly.pdbx_strand_id
1 'polypeptide(L)'
;MLLAETFVDPERYTGTCYRAAGWETLGLTRGFARDSGGWVEHGKPKLLLVRPLVKRAVEQLRDPASGVKEGTRVSKLKLDGRRTGNLIGVLLRIPDPRGRQGRQYPLVCVLGIAICATLAGARGWKAMAEFASRLNERQRKRLACPKNPKTQGRPVPGERVFRVLLSMIDPEVIDKALEPWLATLYRGQKGLQAIAIDGKTLRAAQANGEKIHLLAAVVHGTRVALAQRSVGAKANEITEAPALLSRLDLNGKVVTADAMHTQTAFAKWLVDEKKADYIFVVKDNQPTLKKDIEDLFSTGSFPPSG
;
A
#
# COMPACT_ATOMS: atom_id res chain seq x y z
N MET A 1 -17.57 -2.01 0.54
CA MET A 1 -17.79 -1.89 -0.93
C MET A 1 -18.83 -2.91 -1.32
N LEU A 2 -19.93 -2.48 -1.95
CA LEU A 2 -21.05 -3.36 -2.33
C LEU A 2 -20.97 -3.80 -3.79
N LEU A 3 -20.40 -2.94 -4.66
CA LEU A 3 -20.22 -3.17 -6.08
C LEU A 3 -18.76 -2.98 -6.48
N ALA A 4 -18.32 -3.72 -7.48
CA ALA A 4 -17.14 -3.40 -8.27
C ALA A 4 -17.58 -2.64 -9.53
N GLU A 5 -16.79 -1.67 -9.96
CA GLU A 5 -17.04 -0.87 -11.15
C GLU A 5 -15.84 -0.96 -12.09
N THR A 6 -16.09 -0.99 -13.39
CA THR A 6 -15.07 -0.88 -14.43
C THR A 6 -15.57 -0.03 -15.59
N PHE A 7 -14.63 0.64 -16.27
CA PHE A 7 -14.91 1.51 -17.40
C PHE A 7 -14.17 0.99 -18.62
N VAL A 8 -14.93 0.64 -19.66
CA VAL A 8 -14.40 0.11 -20.93
C VAL A 8 -14.55 1.17 -22.00
N ASP A 9 -13.51 1.39 -22.78
CA ASP A 9 -13.55 2.25 -23.96
C ASP A 9 -14.29 1.49 -25.10
N PRO A 10 -15.52 1.89 -25.48
CA PRO A 10 -16.30 1.14 -26.45
C PRO A 10 -15.76 1.25 -27.88
N GLU A 11 -14.91 2.24 -28.18
CA GLU A 11 -14.26 2.36 -29.47
C GLU A 11 -13.16 1.31 -29.70
N ARG A 12 -12.60 0.79 -28.58
CA ARG A 12 -11.49 -0.18 -28.62
C ARG A 12 -11.89 -1.58 -28.15
N TYR A 13 -12.82 -1.67 -27.22
CA TYR A 13 -13.16 -2.94 -26.54
C TYR A 13 -14.65 -3.09 -26.36
N THR A 14 -15.14 -4.28 -26.60
CA THR A 14 -16.56 -4.64 -26.44
C THR A 14 -16.96 -4.95 -24.98
N GLY A 15 -15.98 -5.14 -24.08
CA GLY A 15 -16.24 -5.54 -22.70
C GLY A 15 -16.71 -7.00 -22.51
N THR A 16 -16.49 -7.86 -23.51
CA THR A 16 -16.98 -9.25 -23.51
C THR A 16 -16.42 -10.06 -22.34
N CYS A 17 -15.15 -9.90 -21.98
CA CYS A 17 -14.56 -10.60 -20.84
C CYS A 17 -15.25 -10.26 -19.51
N TYR A 18 -15.65 -9.01 -19.31
CA TYR A 18 -16.39 -8.61 -18.11
C TYR A 18 -17.79 -9.22 -18.09
N ARG A 19 -18.52 -9.18 -19.23
CA ARG A 19 -19.84 -9.81 -19.34
C ARG A 19 -19.79 -11.31 -19.12
N ALA A 20 -18.80 -11.99 -19.71
CA ALA A 20 -18.58 -13.42 -19.47
C ALA A 20 -18.27 -13.74 -18.00
N ALA A 21 -17.63 -12.82 -17.28
CA ALA A 21 -17.37 -12.93 -15.84
C ALA A 21 -18.56 -12.48 -14.96
N GLY A 22 -19.77 -12.29 -15.52
CA GLY A 22 -20.97 -11.94 -14.79
C GLY A 22 -21.07 -10.47 -14.36
N TRP A 23 -20.42 -9.56 -15.11
CA TRP A 23 -20.61 -8.13 -14.95
C TRP A 23 -21.80 -7.63 -15.75
N GLU A 24 -22.57 -6.72 -15.16
CA GLU A 24 -23.74 -6.11 -15.78
C GLU A 24 -23.38 -4.75 -16.37
N THR A 25 -23.85 -4.48 -17.58
CA THR A 25 -23.67 -3.18 -18.24
C THR A 25 -24.72 -2.19 -17.73
N LEU A 26 -24.31 -1.07 -17.16
CA LEU A 26 -25.23 -0.01 -16.72
C LEU A 26 -25.46 1.07 -17.77
N GLY A 27 -24.55 1.25 -18.72
CA GLY A 27 -24.67 2.26 -19.78
C GLY A 27 -23.35 3.00 -20.04
N LEU A 28 -23.46 4.10 -20.76
CA LEU A 28 -22.31 4.96 -21.09
C LEU A 28 -22.18 6.11 -20.10
N THR A 29 -20.94 6.44 -19.75
CA THR A 29 -20.62 7.66 -18.97
C THR A 29 -20.82 8.91 -19.84
N ARG A 30 -20.95 10.09 -19.21
CA ARG A 30 -21.10 11.35 -19.93
C ARG A 30 -19.83 11.88 -20.60
N GLY A 31 -18.72 11.18 -20.50
CA GLY A 31 -17.45 11.61 -21.12
C GLY A 31 -16.74 12.76 -20.41
N PHE A 32 -16.87 12.82 -19.07
CA PHE A 32 -16.16 13.78 -18.24
C PHE A 32 -14.93 13.16 -17.58
N ALA A 33 -13.86 13.93 -17.45
CA ALA A 33 -12.69 13.60 -16.64
C ALA A 33 -12.34 14.75 -15.69
N ARG A 34 -11.63 14.45 -14.62
CA ARG A 34 -11.16 15.46 -13.68
C ARG A 34 -9.77 15.92 -14.08
N ASP A 35 -9.63 17.22 -14.33
CA ASP A 35 -8.35 17.91 -14.55
C ASP A 35 -8.02 18.80 -13.34
N SER A 36 -6.85 19.43 -13.33
CA SER A 36 -6.36 20.33 -12.27
C SER A 36 -7.32 21.45 -11.89
N GLY A 37 -8.18 21.88 -12.81
CA GLY A 37 -9.19 22.95 -12.62
C GLY A 37 -10.62 22.48 -12.33
N GLY A 38 -10.92 21.16 -12.36
CA GLY A 38 -12.27 20.65 -12.15
C GLY A 38 -12.68 19.51 -13.09
N TRP A 39 -13.99 19.38 -13.32
CA TRP A 39 -14.55 18.42 -14.27
C TRP A 39 -14.59 19.02 -15.68
N VAL A 40 -13.91 18.37 -16.62
CA VAL A 40 -13.84 18.78 -18.03
C VAL A 40 -14.47 17.71 -18.90
N GLU A 41 -15.30 18.13 -19.85
CA GLU A 41 -15.88 17.24 -20.84
C GLU A 41 -14.85 16.91 -21.92
N HIS A 42 -14.53 15.62 -22.09
CA HIS A 42 -13.57 15.17 -23.13
C HIS A 42 -14.26 14.44 -24.29
N GLY A 43 -15.60 14.35 -24.27
CA GLY A 43 -16.38 13.80 -25.38
C GLY A 43 -16.20 12.30 -25.69
N LYS A 44 -15.53 11.54 -24.81
CA LYS A 44 -15.30 10.09 -24.99
C LYS A 44 -16.01 9.29 -23.89
N PRO A 45 -17.29 8.97 -24.06
CA PRO A 45 -18.03 8.19 -23.09
C PRO A 45 -17.45 6.77 -23.00
N LYS A 46 -17.41 6.24 -21.77
CA LYS A 46 -16.97 4.86 -21.50
C LYS A 46 -18.14 4.00 -21.08
N LEU A 47 -18.12 2.74 -21.47
CA LEU A 47 -19.09 1.75 -21.03
C LEU A 47 -18.83 1.43 -19.55
N LEU A 48 -19.82 1.66 -18.70
CA LEU A 48 -19.78 1.34 -17.28
C LEU A 48 -20.34 -0.07 -17.06
N LEU A 49 -19.52 -0.95 -16.52
CA LEU A 49 -19.95 -2.26 -16.08
C LEU A 49 -19.76 -2.38 -14.56
N VAL A 50 -20.69 -3.09 -13.92
CA VAL A 50 -20.68 -3.31 -12.48
C VAL A 50 -20.86 -4.79 -12.16
N ARG A 51 -20.33 -5.20 -11.01
CA ARG A 51 -20.54 -6.54 -10.47
C ARG A 51 -20.84 -6.45 -8.97
N PRO A 52 -21.92 -7.08 -8.49
CA PRO A 52 -22.18 -7.22 -7.07
C PRO A 52 -21.06 -8.01 -6.36
N LEU A 53 -20.52 -7.47 -5.28
CA LEU A 53 -19.50 -8.12 -4.46
C LEU A 53 -20.07 -8.84 -3.24
N VAL A 54 -21.31 -8.54 -2.89
CA VAL A 54 -22.03 -9.16 -1.78
C VAL A 54 -23.44 -9.53 -2.22
N LYS A 55 -24.02 -10.54 -1.58
CA LYS A 55 -25.43 -10.90 -1.78
C LYS A 55 -26.32 -9.71 -1.43
N ARG A 56 -27.34 -9.46 -2.26
CA ARG A 56 -28.29 -8.32 -2.11
C ARG A 56 -27.66 -6.93 -2.16
N ALA A 57 -26.53 -6.75 -2.86
CA ALA A 57 -25.86 -5.45 -3.00
C ALA A 57 -26.82 -4.37 -3.53
N VAL A 58 -27.65 -4.70 -4.52
CA VAL A 58 -28.61 -3.75 -5.13
C VAL A 58 -29.71 -3.35 -4.16
N GLU A 59 -30.23 -4.30 -3.37
CA GLU A 59 -31.23 -4.01 -2.32
C GLU A 59 -30.65 -3.09 -1.26
N GLN A 60 -29.41 -3.38 -0.81
CA GLN A 60 -28.70 -2.55 0.16
C GLN A 60 -28.41 -1.14 -0.36
N LEU A 61 -28.21 -0.97 -1.66
CA LEU A 61 -28.01 0.37 -2.25
C LEU A 61 -29.32 1.14 -2.41
N ARG A 62 -30.47 0.45 -2.56
CA ARG A 62 -31.79 1.07 -2.68
C ARG A 62 -32.42 1.48 -1.37
N ASP A 63 -31.96 0.92 -0.26
CA ASP A 63 -32.45 1.25 1.08
C ASP A 63 -31.61 2.37 1.72
N PRO A 64 -32.12 3.60 1.78
CA PRO A 64 -31.41 4.72 2.41
C PRO A 64 -31.23 4.53 3.94
N ALA A 65 -32.08 3.68 4.55
CA ALA A 65 -32.03 3.36 5.98
C ALA A 65 -31.10 2.20 6.30
N SER A 66 -30.79 1.35 5.32
CA SER A 66 -29.65 0.42 5.44
C SER A 66 -28.38 1.27 5.37
N GLY A 67 -28.15 2.02 6.44
CA GLY A 67 -26.95 2.85 6.50
C GLY A 67 -25.81 2.03 5.96
N VAL A 68 -25.28 2.40 4.79
CA VAL A 68 -24.08 1.80 4.22
C VAL A 68 -23.12 1.77 5.39
N LYS A 69 -23.08 0.62 6.09
CA LYS A 69 -22.03 0.42 7.10
C LYS A 69 -20.80 0.65 6.27
N GLU A 70 -20.27 1.85 6.41
CA GLU A 70 -19.18 2.44 5.60
C GLU A 70 -18.31 1.29 5.16
N GLY A 71 -18.36 0.97 3.87
CA GLY A 71 -17.98 -0.33 3.34
C GLY A 71 -16.67 -0.72 3.93
N THR A 72 -16.53 -1.92 4.36
CA THR A 72 -15.46 -2.51 5.18
C THR A 72 -14.28 -1.57 5.19
N ARG A 73 -14.24 -0.68 6.16
CA ARG A 73 -13.13 0.26 6.32
C ARG A 73 -11.94 -0.65 6.21
N VAL A 74 -11.15 -0.47 5.17
CA VAL A 74 -9.80 -1.08 5.10
C VAL A 74 -9.33 -0.97 6.52
N SER A 75 -9.24 -2.11 7.22
CA SER A 75 -9.25 -2.11 8.67
C SER A 75 -8.10 -1.24 9.08
N LYS A 76 -8.41 0.01 9.46
CA LYS A 76 -7.38 0.96 9.89
C LYS A 76 -6.64 0.20 10.94
N LEU A 77 -5.38 -0.05 10.72
CA LEU A 77 -4.55 -0.86 11.60
C LEU A 77 -4.75 -0.36 13.02
N LYS A 78 -5.57 -1.07 13.80
CA LYS A 78 -5.84 -0.68 15.18
C LYS A 78 -4.63 -1.11 15.99
N LEU A 79 -3.77 -0.16 16.30
CA LEU A 79 -2.70 -0.38 17.25
C LEU A 79 -3.29 -0.50 18.65
N ASP A 80 -3.50 -1.73 19.10
CA ASP A 80 -3.79 -2.02 20.50
C ASP A 80 -2.53 -1.85 21.38
N GLY A 81 -2.69 -1.96 22.69
CA GLY A 81 -1.58 -1.75 23.62
C GLY A 81 -0.41 -2.73 23.45
N ARG A 82 -0.65 -3.96 23.00
CA ARG A 82 0.38 -4.98 22.75
C ARG A 82 1.15 -4.65 21.47
N ARG A 83 0.45 -4.33 20.38
CA ARG A 83 1.05 -3.97 19.10
C ARG A 83 1.86 -2.67 19.20
N THR A 84 1.38 -1.70 19.96
CA THR A 84 2.15 -0.47 20.26
C THR A 84 3.42 -0.79 21.06
N GLY A 85 3.36 -1.69 22.05
CA GLY A 85 4.54 -2.12 22.79
C GLY A 85 5.60 -2.77 21.91
N ASN A 86 5.18 -3.64 21.00
CA ASN A 86 6.09 -4.25 20.03
C ASN A 86 6.73 -3.21 19.08
N LEU A 87 5.97 -2.20 18.65
CA LEU A 87 6.48 -1.09 17.85
C LEU A 87 7.57 -0.32 18.61
N ILE A 88 7.31 0.05 19.87
CA ILE A 88 8.28 0.75 20.70
C ILE A 88 9.59 -0.05 20.83
N GLY A 89 9.49 -1.37 21.06
CA GLY A 89 10.65 -2.26 21.13
C GLY A 89 11.49 -2.27 19.85
N VAL A 90 10.85 -2.17 18.69
CA VAL A 90 11.53 -2.07 17.40
C VAL A 90 12.22 -0.71 17.24
N LEU A 91 11.52 0.38 17.56
CA LEU A 91 12.03 1.74 17.40
C LEU A 91 13.21 2.05 18.34
N LEU A 92 13.32 1.37 19.48
CA LEU A 92 14.46 1.48 20.39
C LEU A 92 15.79 0.99 19.79
N ARG A 93 15.74 0.16 18.73
CA ARG A 93 16.94 -0.36 18.04
C ARG A 93 17.48 0.60 16.98
N ILE A 94 16.73 1.64 16.63
CA ILE A 94 17.16 2.63 15.63
C ILE A 94 18.19 3.56 16.27
N PRO A 95 19.39 3.72 15.69
CA PRO A 95 20.40 4.62 16.22
C PRO A 95 19.93 6.08 16.11
N ASP A 96 20.13 6.85 17.17
CA ASP A 96 19.77 8.28 17.18
C ASP A 96 20.87 9.10 16.46
N PRO A 97 20.55 9.72 15.32
CA PRO A 97 21.54 10.46 14.53
C PRO A 97 21.97 11.79 15.18
N ARG A 98 21.28 12.21 16.24
CA ARG A 98 21.57 13.47 16.92
C ARG A 98 22.70 13.35 17.91
N GLY A 99 23.48 14.40 18.07
CA GLY A 99 24.40 14.59 19.20
C GLY A 99 23.64 14.64 20.55
N ARG A 100 24.35 14.44 21.65
CA ARG A 100 23.78 14.39 23.02
C ARG A 100 22.94 15.63 23.37
N GLN A 101 23.37 16.81 22.96
CA GLN A 101 22.71 18.09 23.27
C GLN A 101 21.32 18.25 22.56
N GLY A 102 21.08 17.54 21.46
CA GLY A 102 19.80 17.61 20.70
C GLY A 102 18.71 16.66 21.16
N ARG A 103 18.91 15.91 22.25
CA ARG A 103 18.04 14.78 22.66
C ARG A 103 17.02 15.13 23.73
N GLN A 104 16.40 16.31 23.68
CA GLN A 104 15.30 16.66 24.58
C GLN A 104 14.18 15.62 24.60
N TYR A 105 13.86 15.07 23.42
CA TYR A 105 12.92 13.97 23.25
C TYR A 105 13.66 12.72 22.78
N PRO A 106 13.51 11.55 23.42
CA PRO A 106 14.05 10.28 22.91
C PRO A 106 13.62 10.03 21.47
N LEU A 107 14.50 9.46 20.64
CA LEU A 107 14.19 9.14 19.25
C LEU A 107 12.91 8.31 19.13
N VAL A 108 12.77 7.28 19.97
CA VAL A 108 11.61 6.40 20.03
C VAL A 108 10.30 7.15 20.27
N CYS A 109 10.32 8.21 21.08
CA CYS A 109 9.14 9.06 21.30
C CYS A 109 8.74 9.78 20.02
N VAL A 110 9.69 10.42 19.34
CA VAL A 110 9.40 11.18 18.11
C VAL A 110 8.92 10.26 16.99
N LEU A 111 9.60 9.14 16.77
CA LEU A 111 9.21 8.15 15.75
C LEU A 111 7.87 7.49 16.08
N GLY A 112 7.66 7.10 17.32
CA GLY A 112 6.41 6.49 17.77
C GLY A 112 5.20 7.41 17.56
N ILE A 113 5.35 8.70 17.90
CA ILE A 113 4.30 9.70 17.65
C ILE A 113 4.12 9.92 16.14
N ALA A 114 5.19 10.06 15.37
CA ALA A 114 5.12 10.26 13.92
C ALA A 114 4.37 9.12 13.22
N ILE A 115 4.68 7.86 13.56
CA ILE A 115 4.01 6.69 13.01
C ILE A 115 2.53 6.68 13.40
N CYS A 116 2.20 6.89 14.69
CA CYS A 116 0.82 6.93 15.14
C CYS A 116 0.02 8.06 14.47
N ALA A 117 0.61 9.24 14.33
CA ALA A 117 0.02 10.39 13.66
C ALA A 117 -0.25 10.09 12.18
N THR A 118 0.72 9.50 11.46
CA THR A 118 0.57 9.10 10.05
C THR A 118 -0.54 8.07 9.88
N LEU A 119 -0.61 7.07 10.74
CA LEU A 119 -1.69 6.07 10.75
C LEU A 119 -3.06 6.68 11.06
N ALA A 120 -3.09 7.77 11.84
CA ALA A 120 -4.29 8.56 12.10
C ALA A 120 -4.65 9.51 10.94
N GLY A 121 -3.83 9.57 9.88
CA GLY A 121 -4.07 10.40 8.70
C GLY A 121 -3.39 11.77 8.71
N ALA A 122 -2.47 12.03 9.66
CA ALA A 122 -1.68 13.26 9.66
C ALA A 122 -0.77 13.32 8.43
N ARG A 123 -0.76 14.48 7.78
CA ARG A 123 0.11 14.76 6.63
C ARG A 123 0.98 15.97 6.96
N GLY A 124 2.29 15.74 7.08
CA GLY A 124 3.28 16.77 7.36
C GLY A 124 3.50 17.06 8.85
N TRP A 125 4.54 17.82 9.11
CA TRP A 125 5.12 18.05 10.43
C TRP A 125 4.17 18.75 11.41
N LYS A 126 3.41 19.74 10.91
CA LYS A 126 2.42 20.49 11.69
C LYS A 126 1.31 19.57 12.21
N ALA A 127 0.75 18.75 11.33
CA ALA A 127 -0.29 17.79 11.71
C ALA A 127 0.20 16.72 12.69
N MET A 128 1.49 16.31 12.61
CA MET A 128 2.10 15.42 13.59
C MET A 128 2.21 16.10 14.97
N ALA A 129 2.59 17.38 15.02
CA ALA A 129 2.65 18.14 16.26
C ALA A 129 1.27 18.37 16.89
N GLU A 130 0.26 18.65 16.07
CA GLU A 130 -1.12 18.76 16.52
C GLU A 130 -1.65 17.42 17.07
N PHE A 131 -1.35 16.32 16.41
CA PHE A 131 -1.66 14.98 16.93
C PHE A 131 -0.98 14.75 18.29
N ALA A 132 0.32 15.08 18.41
CA ALA A 132 1.08 14.93 19.65
C ALA A 132 0.46 15.73 20.81
N SER A 133 0.02 16.97 20.56
CA SER A 133 -0.58 17.84 21.58
C SER A 133 -1.87 17.26 22.17
N ARG A 134 -2.64 16.50 21.37
CA ARG A 134 -3.91 15.87 21.77
C ARG A 134 -3.75 14.54 22.53
N LEU A 135 -2.54 14.02 22.67
CA LEU A 135 -2.25 12.80 23.42
C LEU A 135 -2.46 13.04 24.92
N ASN A 136 -3.18 12.13 25.59
CA ASN A 136 -3.29 12.13 27.05
C ASN A 136 -2.03 11.56 27.74
N GLU A 137 -1.88 11.76 29.04
CA GLU A 137 -0.71 11.32 29.81
C GLU A 137 -0.40 9.82 29.67
N ARG A 138 -1.43 8.96 29.62
CA ARG A 138 -1.27 7.51 29.45
C ARG A 138 -0.68 7.18 28.06
N GLN A 139 -1.14 7.88 27.02
CA GLN A 139 -0.64 7.71 25.64
C GLN A 139 0.78 8.23 25.53
N ARG A 140 1.08 9.41 26.12
CA ARG A 140 2.43 9.99 26.16
C ARG A 140 3.41 9.04 26.85
N LYS A 141 3.01 8.46 28.00
CA LYS A 141 3.83 7.46 28.70
C LYS A 141 4.11 6.24 27.81
N ARG A 142 3.11 5.71 27.12
CA ARG A 142 3.27 4.55 26.22
C ARG A 142 4.20 4.85 25.04
N LEU A 143 4.20 6.07 24.54
CA LEU A 143 5.05 6.52 23.46
C LEU A 143 6.41 7.03 23.94
N ALA A 144 6.80 6.67 25.18
CA ALA A 144 8.09 7.02 25.78
C ALA A 144 8.37 8.53 25.85
N CYS A 145 7.34 9.39 25.91
CA CYS A 145 7.55 10.81 26.15
C CYS A 145 8.24 11.03 27.51
N PRO A 146 9.29 11.86 27.55
CA PRO A 146 10.04 12.10 28.77
C PRO A 146 9.18 12.78 29.83
N LYS A 147 9.39 12.44 31.11
CA LYS A 147 8.74 13.14 32.21
C LYS A 147 9.53 14.40 32.56
N ASN A 148 8.85 15.54 32.62
CA ASN A 148 9.48 16.76 33.06
C ASN A 148 9.54 16.79 34.61
N PRO A 149 10.72 16.88 35.22
CA PRO A 149 10.83 16.85 36.67
C PRO A 149 10.14 18.02 37.38
N LYS A 150 10.08 19.18 36.72
CA LYS A 150 9.52 20.41 37.31
C LYS A 150 7.98 20.43 37.23
N THR A 151 7.41 20.08 36.07
CA THR A 151 5.95 20.13 35.85
C THR A 151 5.24 18.82 36.09
N GLN A 152 6.00 17.74 36.33
CA GLN A 152 5.52 16.34 36.44
C GLN A 152 4.76 15.84 35.20
N GLY A 153 4.50 16.68 34.22
CA GLY A 153 3.87 16.33 32.94
C GLY A 153 4.86 15.71 31.94
N ARG A 154 4.33 15.20 30.84
CA ARG A 154 5.12 14.68 29.71
C ARG A 154 4.99 15.60 28.52
N PRO A 155 5.96 16.47 28.27
CA PRO A 155 5.94 17.32 27.09
C PRO A 155 6.01 16.49 25.81
N VAL A 156 5.47 17.03 24.73
CA VAL A 156 5.45 16.40 23.42
C VAL A 156 6.27 17.19 22.40
N PRO A 157 6.83 16.54 21.37
CA PRO A 157 7.59 17.20 20.33
C PRO A 157 6.74 18.20 19.55
N GLY A 158 7.27 19.39 19.28
CA GLY A 158 6.68 20.36 18.35
C GLY A 158 7.09 20.10 16.89
N GLU A 159 6.52 20.86 15.97
CA GLU A 159 6.74 20.74 14.51
C GLU A 159 8.23 20.73 14.12
N ARG A 160 9.03 21.65 14.68
CA ARG A 160 10.47 21.74 14.37
C ARG A 160 11.20 20.44 14.69
N VAL A 161 10.83 19.76 15.77
CA VAL A 161 11.48 18.50 16.19
C VAL A 161 11.21 17.41 15.15
N PHE A 162 9.95 17.25 14.69
CA PHE A 162 9.62 16.29 13.64
C PHE A 162 10.36 16.61 12.35
N ARG A 163 10.31 17.86 11.90
CA ARG A 163 10.96 18.28 10.67
C ARG A 163 12.45 17.99 10.66
N VAL A 164 13.16 18.45 11.68
CA VAL A 164 14.63 18.32 11.74
C VAL A 164 15.04 16.86 11.94
N LEU A 165 14.42 16.16 12.88
CA LEU A 165 14.83 14.79 13.19
C LEU A 165 14.56 13.82 12.04
N LEU A 166 13.38 13.88 11.44
CA LEU A 166 13.02 12.95 10.37
C LEU A 166 13.80 13.21 9.07
N SER A 167 14.32 14.43 8.86
CA SER A 167 15.24 14.72 7.74
C SER A 167 16.67 14.22 7.98
N MET A 168 17.04 13.89 9.22
CA MET A 168 18.37 13.34 9.55
C MET A 168 18.44 11.81 9.48
N ILE A 169 17.30 11.13 9.44
CA ILE A 169 17.26 9.67 9.48
C ILE A 169 17.17 9.14 8.05
N ASP A 170 18.04 8.20 7.74
CA ASP A 170 17.94 7.45 6.49
C ASP A 170 16.63 6.62 6.49
N PRO A 171 15.74 6.81 5.52
CA PRO A 171 14.50 6.06 5.41
C PRO A 171 14.70 4.55 5.40
N GLU A 172 15.78 4.03 4.81
CA GLU A 172 16.07 2.60 4.79
C GLU A 172 16.29 2.02 6.18
N VAL A 173 16.86 2.77 7.10
CA VAL A 173 17.05 2.34 8.49
C VAL A 173 15.71 2.15 9.19
N ILE A 174 14.74 3.05 8.94
CA ILE A 174 13.37 2.93 9.47
C ILE A 174 12.67 1.72 8.85
N ASP A 175 12.74 1.57 7.54
CA ASP A 175 12.10 0.48 6.82
C ASP A 175 12.60 -0.89 7.31
N LYS A 176 13.92 -1.08 7.35
CA LYS A 176 14.53 -2.32 7.87
C LYS A 176 14.13 -2.62 9.32
N ALA A 177 14.05 -1.59 10.16
CA ALA A 177 13.64 -1.75 11.54
C ALA A 177 12.16 -2.14 11.67
N LEU A 178 11.28 -1.62 10.82
CA LEU A 178 9.84 -1.87 10.86
C LEU A 178 9.42 -3.19 10.21
N GLU A 179 10.19 -3.74 9.27
CA GLU A 179 9.88 -5.00 8.58
C GLU A 179 9.44 -6.14 9.53
N PRO A 180 10.17 -6.49 10.61
CA PRO A 180 9.77 -7.57 11.49
C PRO A 180 8.45 -7.28 12.23
N TRP A 181 8.21 -6.03 12.59
CA TRP A 181 6.98 -5.62 13.24
C TRP A 181 5.79 -5.67 12.27
N LEU A 182 5.95 -5.16 11.06
CA LEU A 182 4.94 -5.25 10.00
C LEU A 182 4.60 -6.70 9.69
N ALA A 183 5.60 -7.60 9.62
CA ALA A 183 5.38 -9.02 9.43
C ALA A 183 4.50 -9.64 10.54
N THR A 184 4.59 -9.16 11.80
CA THR A 184 3.74 -9.64 12.89
C THR A 184 2.29 -9.21 12.75
N LEU A 185 2.03 -8.07 12.09
CA LEU A 185 0.67 -7.56 11.91
C LEU A 185 -0.15 -8.41 10.96
N TYR A 186 0.52 -9.14 10.08
CA TYR A 186 -0.14 -9.93 9.07
C TYR A 186 0.01 -11.45 9.27
N ARG A 187 0.86 -11.89 10.21
CA ARG A 187 0.91 -13.29 10.64
C ARG A 187 -0.45 -13.72 11.18
N GLY A 188 -0.94 -14.86 10.68
CA GLY A 188 -2.21 -15.45 11.15
C GLY A 188 -3.43 -15.15 10.30
N GLN A 189 -3.31 -14.48 9.16
CA GLN A 189 -4.37 -14.47 8.17
C GLN A 189 -4.49 -15.87 7.55
N LYS A 190 -5.67 -16.48 7.67
CA LYS A 190 -5.97 -17.78 7.08
C LYS A 190 -6.25 -17.62 5.58
N GLY A 191 -5.78 -18.55 4.77
CA GLY A 191 -6.01 -18.61 3.33
C GLY A 191 -4.81 -18.17 2.49
N LEU A 192 -4.98 -18.24 1.19
CA LEU A 192 -3.96 -17.85 0.20
C LEU A 192 -3.65 -16.36 0.34
N GLN A 193 -2.40 -16.05 0.61
CA GLN A 193 -1.95 -14.67 0.78
C GLN A 193 -1.30 -14.18 -0.51
N ALA A 194 -1.85 -13.12 -1.07
CA ALA A 194 -1.29 -12.48 -2.24
C ALA A 194 -0.54 -11.18 -1.86
N ILE A 195 0.64 -11.00 -2.45
CA ILE A 195 1.52 -9.85 -2.28
C ILE A 195 1.68 -9.16 -3.62
N ALA A 196 1.25 -7.91 -3.72
CA ALA A 196 1.43 -7.10 -4.91
C ALA A 196 2.78 -6.38 -4.88
N ILE A 197 3.44 -6.34 -6.02
CA ILE A 197 4.57 -5.43 -6.27
C ILE A 197 4.02 -4.25 -7.05
N ASP A 198 4.24 -3.04 -6.55
CA ASP A 198 3.79 -1.80 -7.18
C ASP A 198 4.87 -0.72 -7.08
N GLY A 199 5.20 -0.13 -8.22
CA GLY A 199 6.11 1.00 -8.32
C GLY A 199 5.36 2.32 -8.26
N LYS A 200 5.83 3.28 -7.44
CA LYS A 200 5.17 4.57 -7.27
C LYS A 200 6.13 5.73 -7.22
N THR A 201 5.98 6.66 -8.13
CA THR A 201 6.69 7.94 -8.08
C THR A 201 6.04 8.87 -7.07
N LEU A 202 6.79 9.36 -6.10
CA LEU A 202 6.32 10.32 -5.11
C LEU A 202 6.21 11.71 -5.75
N ARG A 203 4.99 12.28 -5.80
CA ARG A 203 4.72 13.53 -6.53
C ARG A 203 5.37 14.77 -5.90
N ALA A 204 5.57 14.79 -4.59
CA ALA A 204 6.03 15.95 -3.83
C ALA A 204 7.40 15.74 -3.17
N ALA A 205 8.04 14.58 -3.37
CA ALA A 205 9.33 14.28 -2.77
C ALA A 205 10.41 14.21 -3.85
N GLN A 206 11.50 14.92 -3.60
CA GLN A 206 12.69 14.91 -4.43
C GLN A 206 13.91 14.60 -3.56
N ALA A 207 14.82 13.80 -4.07
CA ALA A 207 16.14 13.62 -3.52
C ALA A 207 17.15 14.07 -4.58
N ASN A 208 18.03 14.99 -4.22
CA ASN A 208 19.05 15.57 -5.13
C ASN A 208 18.46 16.13 -6.45
N GLY A 209 17.25 16.73 -6.40
CA GLY A 209 16.57 17.28 -7.57
C GLY A 209 15.81 16.26 -8.42
N GLU A 210 15.90 14.96 -8.13
CA GLU A 210 15.19 13.90 -8.83
C GLU A 210 13.97 13.41 -8.06
N LYS A 211 12.92 13.01 -8.80
CA LYS A 211 11.72 12.41 -8.18
C LYS A 211 12.06 11.07 -7.56
N ILE A 212 11.61 10.87 -6.32
CA ILE A 212 11.78 9.59 -5.64
C ILE A 212 10.78 8.58 -6.22
N HIS A 213 11.30 7.47 -6.72
CA HIS A 213 10.53 6.33 -7.16
C HIS A 213 10.67 5.21 -6.13
N LEU A 214 9.55 4.68 -5.64
CA LEU A 214 9.50 3.61 -4.64
C LEU A 214 8.86 2.36 -5.23
N LEU A 215 9.53 1.23 -5.07
CA LEU A 215 8.96 -0.09 -5.28
C LEU A 215 8.52 -0.64 -3.92
N ALA A 216 7.29 -1.12 -3.83
CA ALA A 216 6.71 -1.63 -2.59
C ALA A 216 6.10 -3.01 -2.77
N ALA A 217 6.25 -3.87 -1.76
CA ALA A 217 5.56 -5.14 -1.61
C ALA A 217 4.38 -4.96 -0.66
N VAL A 218 3.16 -5.13 -1.15
CA VAL A 218 1.92 -4.80 -0.42
C VAL A 218 1.02 -6.03 -0.32
N VAL A 219 0.52 -6.34 0.86
CA VAL A 219 -0.43 -7.45 1.06
C VAL A 219 -1.79 -7.06 0.49
N HIS A 220 -2.34 -7.91 -0.39
CA HIS A 220 -3.71 -7.77 -0.86
C HIS A 220 -4.71 -7.81 0.31
N GLY A 221 -5.78 -7.04 0.20
CA GLY A 221 -6.84 -6.98 1.22
C GLY A 221 -6.53 -6.05 2.39
N THR A 222 -5.36 -6.15 3.03
CA THR A 222 -4.98 -5.26 4.15
C THR A 222 -4.31 -3.97 3.70
N ARG A 223 -3.73 -3.96 2.51
CA ARG A 223 -2.90 -2.85 1.98
C ARG A 223 -1.71 -2.49 2.88
N VAL A 224 -1.24 -3.43 3.68
CA VAL A 224 -0.03 -3.25 4.48
C VAL A 224 1.17 -3.41 3.56
N ALA A 225 2.01 -2.39 3.48
CA ALA A 225 3.32 -2.51 2.85
C ALA A 225 4.24 -3.32 3.78
N LEU A 226 4.75 -4.44 3.28
CA LEU A 226 5.67 -5.32 4.02
C LEU A 226 7.09 -4.84 3.93
N ALA A 227 7.46 -4.36 2.75
CA ALA A 227 8.76 -3.79 2.45
C ALA A 227 8.62 -2.74 1.36
N GLN A 228 9.53 -1.80 1.34
CA GLN A 228 9.66 -0.82 0.27
C GLN A 228 11.14 -0.54 -0.02
N ARG A 229 11.42 -0.10 -1.23
CA ARG A 229 12.76 0.22 -1.67
C ARG A 229 12.75 1.40 -2.63
N SER A 230 13.68 2.33 -2.45
CA SER A 230 13.90 3.41 -3.41
C SER A 230 14.58 2.85 -4.66
N VAL A 231 14.01 3.13 -5.83
CA VAL A 231 14.59 2.81 -7.12
C VAL A 231 15.33 4.06 -7.60
N GLY A 232 16.65 3.96 -7.68
CA GLY A 232 17.50 5.08 -8.15
C GLY A 232 17.25 5.39 -9.63
N ALA A 233 17.59 6.60 -10.06
CA ALA A 233 17.39 7.07 -11.45
C ALA A 233 17.99 6.16 -12.53
N LYS A 234 19.07 5.44 -12.22
CA LYS A 234 19.74 4.48 -13.10
C LYS A 234 19.32 3.02 -12.89
N ALA A 235 18.51 2.75 -11.86
CA ALA A 235 18.02 1.41 -11.55
C ALA A 235 16.64 1.17 -12.18
N ASN A 236 16.38 -0.09 -12.52
CA ASN A 236 15.09 -0.51 -13.08
C ASN A 236 14.30 -1.27 -12.02
N GLU A 237 12.99 -1.07 -11.96
CA GLU A 237 12.09 -1.82 -11.07
C GLU A 237 12.25 -3.34 -11.23
N ILE A 238 12.50 -3.81 -12.46
CA ILE A 238 12.69 -5.24 -12.76
C ILE A 238 13.88 -5.82 -11.97
N THR A 239 14.99 -5.08 -11.89
CA THR A 239 16.19 -5.51 -11.16
C THR A 239 16.05 -5.35 -9.66
N GLU A 240 15.26 -4.41 -9.19
CA GLU A 240 15.04 -4.13 -7.77
C GLU A 240 13.97 -5.04 -7.12
N ALA A 241 13.07 -5.63 -7.91
CA ALA A 241 12.00 -6.48 -7.38
C ALA A 241 12.52 -7.74 -6.64
N PRO A 242 13.50 -8.51 -7.15
CA PRO A 242 14.10 -9.60 -6.40
C PRO A 242 14.77 -9.13 -5.11
N ALA A 243 15.48 -7.99 -5.14
CA ALA A 243 16.15 -7.44 -3.96
C ALA A 243 15.14 -6.99 -2.88
N LEU A 244 14.00 -6.40 -3.28
CA LEU A 244 12.89 -6.06 -2.38
C LEU A 244 12.32 -7.31 -1.72
N LEU A 245 12.01 -8.34 -2.51
CA LEU A 245 11.35 -9.55 -2.06
C LEU A 245 12.27 -10.54 -1.35
N SER A 246 13.60 -10.44 -1.53
CA SER A 246 14.57 -11.37 -0.93
C SER A 246 14.44 -11.48 0.58
N ARG A 247 14.06 -10.39 1.24
CA ARG A 247 13.91 -10.28 2.70
C ARG A 247 12.59 -10.84 3.23
N LEU A 248 11.62 -11.12 2.34
CA LEU A 248 10.31 -11.61 2.72
C LEU A 248 10.23 -13.12 2.65
N ASP A 249 9.51 -13.70 3.60
CA ASP A 249 9.07 -15.08 3.52
C ASP A 249 7.87 -15.17 2.57
N LEU A 250 8.09 -15.74 1.38
CA LEU A 250 7.09 -15.88 0.33
C LEU A 250 6.58 -17.31 0.18
N ASN A 251 7.07 -18.24 0.98
CA ASN A 251 6.68 -19.65 0.87
C ASN A 251 5.16 -19.83 0.96
N GLY A 252 4.58 -20.48 -0.06
CA GLY A 252 3.14 -20.70 -0.18
C GLY A 252 2.28 -19.43 -0.38
N LYS A 253 2.89 -18.33 -0.85
CA LYS A 253 2.19 -17.08 -1.17
C LYS A 253 2.15 -16.86 -2.67
N VAL A 254 1.25 -15.99 -3.11
CA VAL A 254 1.12 -15.57 -4.51
C VAL A 254 1.69 -14.16 -4.68
N VAL A 255 2.63 -13.99 -5.58
CA VAL A 255 3.16 -12.67 -5.96
C VAL A 255 2.43 -12.17 -7.19
N THR A 256 1.85 -10.97 -7.12
CA THR A 256 1.21 -10.31 -8.26
C THR A 256 2.02 -9.09 -8.67
N ALA A 257 2.19 -8.89 -9.97
CA ALA A 257 2.95 -7.77 -10.51
C ALA A 257 2.41 -7.32 -11.87
N ASP A 258 2.68 -6.05 -12.23
CA ASP A 258 2.32 -5.52 -13.55
C ASP A 258 3.24 -6.11 -14.64
N ALA A 259 2.85 -5.88 -15.88
CA ALA A 259 3.42 -6.48 -17.09
C ALA A 259 4.94 -6.29 -17.21
N MET A 260 5.50 -5.18 -16.73
CA MET A 260 6.94 -4.95 -16.78
C MET A 260 7.76 -6.03 -16.02
N HIS A 261 7.16 -6.63 -15.00
CA HIS A 261 7.76 -7.70 -14.20
C HIS A 261 7.54 -9.11 -14.79
N THR A 262 6.83 -9.23 -15.91
CA THR A 262 6.60 -10.51 -16.60
C THR A 262 7.86 -10.94 -17.32
N GLN A 263 8.80 -11.49 -16.54
CA GLN A 263 10.12 -11.92 -16.99
C GLN A 263 10.36 -13.38 -16.55
N THR A 264 10.85 -14.23 -17.45
CA THR A 264 11.09 -15.65 -17.18
C THR A 264 12.02 -15.86 -15.99
N ALA A 265 13.10 -15.09 -15.89
CA ALA A 265 14.06 -15.21 -14.79
C ALA A 265 13.42 -14.88 -13.44
N PHE A 266 12.55 -13.87 -13.39
CA PHE A 266 11.85 -13.47 -12.16
C PHE A 266 10.81 -14.52 -11.74
N ALA A 267 10.04 -15.05 -12.70
CA ALA A 267 9.08 -16.13 -12.44
C ALA A 267 9.78 -17.39 -11.89
N LYS A 268 10.86 -17.81 -12.52
CA LYS A 268 11.67 -18.96 -12.04
C LYS A 268 12.21 -18.71 -10.63
N TRP A 269 12.76 -17.54 -10.35
CA TRP A 269 13.28 -17.19 -9.04
C TRP A 269 12.19 -17.26 -7.95
N LEU A 270 10.98 -16.79 -8.24
CA LEU A 270 9.86 -16.88 -7.30
C LEU A 270 9.49 -18.34 -6.98
N VAL A 271 9.42 -19.19 -8.01
CA VAL A 271 9.02 -20.58 -7.83
C VAL A 271 10.17 -21.40 -7.22
N ASP A 272 11.36 -21.31 -7.78
CA ASP A 272 12.46 -22.18 -7.45
C ASP A 272 13.13 -21.82 -6.11
N GLU A 273 13.34 -20.53 -5.86
CA GLU A 273 14.05 -20.07 -4.65
C GLU A 273 13.10 -19.64 -3.54
N LYS A 274 12.01 -18.93 -3.89
CA LYS A 274 11.08 -18.40 -2.89
C LYS A 274 9.92 -19.33 -2.56
N LYS A 275 9.73 -20.41 -3.34
CA LYS A 275 8.62 -21.36 -3.18
C LYS A 275 7.26 -20.65 -3.17
N ALA A 276 7.14 -19.64 -4.02
CA ALA A 276 5.95 -18.80 -4.19
C ALA A 276 5.31 -19.06 -5.54
N ASP A 277 4.00 -18.91 -5.61
CA ASP A 277 3.29 -18.82 -6.86
C ASP A 277 3.28 -17.37 -7.38
N TYR A 278 2.93 -17.17 -8.65
CA TYR A 278 2.82 -15.83 -9.21
C TYR A 278 1.62 -15.67 -10.13
N ILE A 279 1.12 -14.44 -10.23
CA ILE A 279 0.15 -14.00 -11.23
C ILE A 279 0.66 -12.71 -11.82
N PHE A 280 1.11 -12.76 -13.08
CA PHE A 280 1.62 -11.59 -13.80
C PHE A 280 0.68 -11.18 -14.92
N VAL A 281 0.61 -9.88 -15.14
CA VAL A 281 -0.15 -9.32 -16.26
C VAL A 281 0.71 -9.42 -17.53
N VAL A 282 0.17 -10.01 -18.60
CA VAL A 282 0.83 -10.09 -19.91
C VAL A 282 0.26 -9.01 -20.82
N LYS A 283 1.12 -8.20 -21.39
CA LYS A 283 0.80 -7.12 -22.33
C LYS A 283 1.72 -7.20 -23.55
N ASP A 284 1.72 -6.15 -24.35
CA ASP A 284 2.49 -6.06 -25.61
C ASP A 284 4.04 -6.06 -25.42
N ASN A 285 4.50 -5.99 -24.17
CA ASN A 285 5.91 -6.21 -23.80
C ASN A 285 6.35 -7.69 -23.93
N GLN A 286 5.39 -8.63 -24.01
CA GLN A 286 5.60 -10.06 -24.22
C GLN A 286 4.66 -10.57 -25.32
N PRO A 287 4.87 -10.17 -26.59
CA PRO A 287 3.90 -10.38 -27.67
C PRO A 287 3.68 -11.86 -27.98
N THR A 288 4.73 -12.69 -27.95
CA THR A 288 4.62 -14.12 -28.19
C THR A 288 3.80 -14.80 -27.10
N LEU A 289 4.15 -14.57 -25.83
CA LEU A 289 3.42 -15.13 -24.69
C LEU A 289 1.95 -14.68 -24.68
N LYS A 290 1.71 -13.41 -25.02
CA LYS A 290 0.33 -12.88 -25.14
C LYS A 290 -0.46 -13.64 -26.20
N LYS A 291 0.14 -13.86 -27.37
CA LYS A 291 -0.49 -14.61 -28.46
C LYS A 291 -0.77 -16.06 -28.06
N ASP A 292 0.21 -16.75 -27.45
CA ASP A 292 0.05 -18.11 -26.99
C ASP A 292 -1.12 -18.26 -25.99
N ILE A 293 -1.28 -17.28 -25.07
CA ILE A 293 -2.40 -17.20 -24.13
C ILE A 293 -3.71 -16.97 -24.88
N GLU A 294 -3.77 -16.03 -25.83
CA GLU A 294 -4.96 -15.74 -26.63
C GLU A 294 -5.39 -16.95 -27.43
N ASP A 295 -4.44 -17.68 -28.03
CA ASP A 295 -4.69 -18.92 -28.80
C ASP A 295 -5.28 -20.02 -27.91
N LEU A 296 -4.79 -20.19 -26.67
CA LEU A 296 -5.34 -21.14 -25.70
C LEU A 296 -6.81 -20.86 -25.37
N PHE A 297 -7.21 -19.59 -25.25
CA PHE A 297 -8.59 -19.22 -24.97
C PHE A 297 -9.50 -19.29 -26.20
N SER A 298 -8.95 -19.11 -27.42
CA SER A 298 -9.72 -19.16 -28.66
C SER A 298 -10.05 -20.59 -29.11
N THR A 299 -9.22 -21.57 -28.75
CA THR A 299 -9.43 -22.99 -29.11
C THR A 299 -10.48 -23.70 -28.25
N GLY A 300 -11.12 -23.05 -27.30
CA GLY A 300 -12.17 -23.62 -26.44
C GLY A 300 -11.71 -24.75 -25.50
N SER A 301 -10.42 -25.02 -25.43
CA SER A 301 -9.82 -26.11 -24.65
C SER A 301 -9.30 -25.67 -23.27
N PHE A 302 -9.73 -24.53 -22.77
CA PHE A 302 -9.34 -24.08 -21.43
C PHE A 302 -10.52 -24.11 -20.44
N PRO A 303 -10.39 -24.73 -19.24
CA PRO A 303 -9.20 -25.42 -18.75
C PRO A 303 -8.99 -26.77 -19.44
N PRO A 304 -7.72 -27.22 -19.59
CA PRO A 304 -7.48 -28.57 -20.09
C PRO A 304 -8.20 -29.55 -19.16
N SER A 305 -9.03 -30.42 -19.74
CA SER A 305 -9.63 -31.54 -19.03
C SER A 305 -8.52 -32.42 -18.50
N GLY A 306 -8.21 -32.28 -17.20
CA GLY A 306 -7.26 -33.11 -16.48
C GLY A 306 -7.89 -34.37 -15.98
#